data_2914053a85e1f12290a938a1864dd19e
#
_entry.id   2914053a85e1f12290a938a1864dd19e
#
_cell.length_a   1.000
_cell.length_b   1.000
_cell.length_c   1.000
_cell.angle_alpha   90.00
_cell.angle_beta   90.00
_cell.angle_gamma   90.00
#
_symmetry.space_group_name_H-M   'P 1'
#
loop_
_entity.id
_entity.type
_entity.pdbx_description
1 polymer ?
#
loop_
_entity_poly.entity_id
_entity_poly.type
_entity_poly.pdbx_seq_one_letter_code
_entity_poly.pdbx_strand_id
1 'polypeptide(L)'
;MEQLINGAGRSTLSGSIDASQTSLVVASATPFPTSGTFRIRIGNELMRVTGVASTTFTVVRGQEGTTGASHASGVNVDYELTDGAMDAIRAEMYSSGTYANRPSSARTGAIYESTDGFLLSRYNGSAWEEYGPLYKITPPSSTFSSGFSWFQQGSATFTQDGSSWILKVPADTTGVVRAMVKTAPATPYTIEIGMRVLVHPSDFVGCGLVWKRASNDAHIHYGCVYHATAADKLHLMVDKYLGNGTFDSTYVTVANSPRMGTLNWPYFFRIANNGTFRICTYSQDGINWFQFHLTTLANFDTMDQVGFGVQCSNDTDAFMEIFHYREF
;
A
#
# COMPACT_ATOMS: atom_id res chain seq x y z
N MET A 1 0.29 -12.84 26.24
CA MET A 1 -1.06 -12.91 25.65
C MET A 1 -2.07 -12.80 26.78
N GLU A 2 -2.98 -11.83 26.68
CA GLU A 2 -4.03 -11.64 27.68
C GLU A 2 -5.02 -12.79 27.66
N GLN A 3 -5.38 -13.34 28.82
CA GLN A 3 -6.24 -14.51 28.97
C GLN A 3 -7.63 -14.13 29.49
N LEU A 4 -8.64 -14.75 28.90
CA LEU A 4 -10.03 -14.66 29.37
C LEU A 4 -10.43 -15.98 30.01
N ILE A 5 -11.34 -15.90 30.96
CA ILE A 5 -11.96 -17.08 31.58
C ILE A 5 -13.44 -17.16 31.23
N ASN A 6 -13.95 -18.38 31.28
CA ASN A 6 -15.40 -18.62 31.13
C ASN A 6 -16.03 -18.68 32.55
N GLY A 7 -16.70 -17.62 32.92
CA GLY A 7 -17.34 -17.51 34.23
C GLY A 7 -16.62 -16.57 35.21
N ALA A 8 -17.01 -16.59 36.47
CA ALA A 8 -16.46 -15.76 37.52
C ALA A 8 -15.24 -16.44 38.17
N GLY A 9 -14.06 -15.86 37.99
CA GLY A 9 -12.86 -16.29 38.71
C GLY A 9 -12.78 -15.60 40.07
N ARG A 10 -12.92 -16.35 41.15
CA ARG A 10 -12.78 -15.83 42.51
C ARG A 10 -12.04 -16.79 43.41
N SER A 11 -11.14 -16.25 44.22
CA SER A 11 -10.46 -16.94 45.31
C SER A 11 -10.30 -15.99 46.48
N THR A 12 -9.56 -16.36 47.50
CA THR A 12 -9.16 -15.51 48.59
C THR A 12 -7.65 -15.46 48.76
N LEU A 13 -7.14 -14.38 49.32
CA LEU A 13 -5.73 -14.20 49.61
C LEU A 13 -5.34 -15.08 50.82
N SER A 14 -4.34 -15.98 50.64
CA SER A 14 -3.92 -16.93 51.71
C SER A 14 -3.08 -16.27 52.81
N GLY A 15 -2.34 -15.23 52.47
CA GLY A 15 -1.52 -14.46 53.43
C GLY A 15 -1.65 -12.97 53.15
N SER A 16 -1.47 -12.11 54.14
CA SER A 16 -1.44 -10.68 53.95
C SER A 16 -0.30 -10.25 53.02
N ILE A 17 -0.52 -9.19 52.23
CA ILE A 17 0.52 -8.57 51.43
C ILE A 17 0.60 -7.07 51.73
N ASP A 18 1.81 -6.51 51.63
CA ASP A 18 2.00 -5.06 51.73
C ASP A 18 1.71 -4.37 50.39
N ALA A 19 1.87 -3.04 50.36
CA ALA A 19 1.59 -2.23 49.19
C ALA A 19 2.57 -2.42 48.02
N SER A 20 3.75 -3.04 48.27
CA SER A 20 4.85 -3.16 47.31
C SER A 20 5.09 -4.60 46.82
N GLN A 21 4.58 -5.57 47.54
CA GLN A 21 4.83 -6.99 47.27
C GLN A 21 4.26 -7.41 45.93
N THR A 22 5.09 -8.02 45.10
CA THR A 22 4.78 -8.44 43.72
C THR A 22 4.47 -9.92 43.58
N SER A 23 4.42 -10.67 44.71
CA SER A 23 4.05 -12.07 44.72
C SER A 23 2.95 -12.25 45.79
N LEU A 24 1.89 -12.95 45.42
CA LEU A 24 0.81 -13.26 46.32
C LEU A 24 0.36 -14.70 46.23
N VAL A 25 -0.18 -15.27 47.30
CA VAL A 25 -0.68 -16.64 47.37
C VAL A 25 -2.20 -16.61 47.50
N VAL A 26 -2.91 -17.30 46.61
CA VAL A 26 -4.35 -17.48 46.67
C VAL A 26 -4.72 -18.86 47.23
N ALA A 27 -5.89 -18.97 47.82
CA ALA A 27 -6.38 -20.22 48.38
C ALA A 27 -6.62 -21.27 47.30
N SER A 28 -7.01 -20.85 46.10
CA SER A 28 -7.14 -21.72 44.91
C SER A 28 -6.85 -20.94 43.64
N ALA A 29 -6.04 -21.47 42.77
CA ALA A 29 -5.80 -20.91 41.43
C ALA A 29 -6.71 -21.52 40.35
N THR A 30 -7.49 -22.56 40.66
CA THR A 30 -8.34 -23.28 39.68
C THR A 30 -9.30 -22.37 38.88
N PRO A 31 -9.90 -21.30 39.48
CA PRO A 31 -10.75 -20.39 38.72
C PRO A 31 -10.04 -19.42 37.77
N PHE A 32 -8.71 -19.41 37.76
CA PHE A 32 -7.91 -18.43 37.02
C PHE A 32 -7.16 -19.08 35.85
N PRO A 33 -6.73 -18.31 34.85
CA PRO A 33 -5.83 -18.80 33.81
C PRO A 33 -4.52 -19.34 34.41
N THR A 34 -4.01 -20.41 33.84
CA THR A 34 -2.73 -21.06 34.27
C THR A 34 -1.52 -20.55 33.50
N SER A 35 -1.72 -19.75 32.47
CA SER A 35 -0.68 -19.18 31.61
C SER A 35 -1.10 -17.82 31.06
N GLY A 36 -0.15 -17.09 30.47
CA GLY A 36 -0.39 -15.77 29.91
C GLY A 36 -0.53 -14.67 30.97
N THR A 37 -1.20 -13.60 30.63
CA THR A 37 -1.48 -12.47 31.52
C THR A 37 -2.99 -12.30 31.73
N PHE A 38 -3.39 -11.81 32.89
CA PHE A 38 -4.78 -11.49 33.17
C PHE A 38 -4.87 -10.47 34.30
N ARG A 39 -6.06 -9.91 34.51
CA ARG A 39 -6.31 -8.93 35.58
C ARG A 39 -7.01 -9.57 36.76
N ILE A 40 -6.60 -9.15 37.94
CA ILE A 40 -7.29 -9.44 39.20
C ILE A 40 -7.56 -8.14 39.95
N ARG A 41 -8.60 -8.16 40.75
CA ARG A 41 -8.93 -7.07 41.67
C ARG A 41 -8.94 -7.57 43.11
N ILE A 42 -8.32 -6.78 43.98
CA ILE A 42 -8.38 -6.98 45.45
C ILE A 42 -8.79 -5.63 46.05
N GLY A 43 -10.03 -5.57 46.58
CA GLY A 43 -10.59 -4.29 47.02
C GLY A 43 -10.70 -3.28 45.86
N ASN A 44 -10.02 -2.15 45.97
CA ASN A 44 -10.00 -1.10 44.96
C ASN A 44 -8.74 -1.16 44.06
N GLU A 45 -7.85 -2.12 44.27
CA GLU A 45 -6.62 -2.26 43.48
C GLU A 45 -6.78 -3.25 42.36
N LEU A 46 -6.42 -2.81 41.16
CA LEU A 46 -6.19 -3.69 39.96
C LEU A 46 -4.74 -4.09 39.86
N MET A 47 -4.52 -5.37 39.62
CA MET A 47 -3.21 -5.94 39.44
C MET A 47 -3.20 -6.76 38.13
N ARG A 48 -2.07 -6.73 37.42
CA ARG A 48 -1.84 -7.62 36.29
C ARG A 48 -1.03 -8.82 36.74
N VAL A 49 -1.61 -10.02 36.67
CA VAL A 49 -0.89 -11.28 36.85
C VAL A 49 -0.04 -11.53 35.61
N THR A 50 1.23 -11.82 35.81
CA THR A 50 2.22 -12.10 34.76
C THR A 50 2.77 -13.52 34.84
N GLY A 51 2.51 -14.23 35.94
CA GLY A 51 2.92 -15.62 36.13
C GLY A 51 2.07 -16.30 37.19
N VAL A 52 1.84 -17.60 36.99
CA VAL A 52 1.12 -18.49 37.90
C VAL A 52 1.96 -19.71 38.15
N ALA A 53 2.33 -19.97 39.43
CA ALA A 53 3.03 -21.13 39.87
C ALA A 53 2.24 -21.79 41.00
N SER A 54 1.47 -22.84 40.68
CA SER A 54 0.51 -23.43 41.61
C SER A 54 -0.48 -22.37 42.12
N THR A 55 -0.49 -22.05 43.42
CA THR A 55 -1.33 -21.03 44.02
C THR A 55 -0.65 -19.65 44.16
N THR A 56 0.59 -19.52 43.66
CA THR A 56 1.37 -18.28 43.74
C THR A 56 1.23 -17.49 42.43
N PHE A 57 0.80 -16.23 42.52
CA PHE A 57 0.71 -15.29 41.43
C PHE A 57 1.84 -14.27 41.50
N THR A 58 2.53 -14.07 40.38
CA THR A 58 3.42 -12.93 40.19
C THR A 58 2.61 -11.80 39.57
N VAL A 59 2.66 -10.61 40.19
CA VAL A 59 1.79 -9.49 39.81
C VAL A 59 2.55 -8.20 39.59
N VAL A 60 2.00 -7.36 38.73
CA VAL A 60 2.32 -5.92 38.65
C VAL A 60 1.20 -5.16 39.33
N ARG A 61 1.59 -4.36 40.33
CA ARG A 61 0.67 -3.66 41.22
C ARG A 61 0.12 -2.36 40.61
N GLY A 62 -1.00 -1.87 41.16
CA GLY A 62 -1.52 -0.53 40.89
C GLY A 62 -1.79 -0.27 39.41
N GLN A 63 -2.44 -1.20 38.69
CA GLN A 63 -2.73 -1.06 37.29
C GLN A 63 -3.91 -0.13 36.99
N GLU A 64 -3.95 0.45 35.83
CA GLU A 64 -5.08 1.19 35.25
C GLU A 64 -5.57 2.33 36.17
N GLY A 65 -4.61 3.10 36.71
CA GLY A 65 -4.89 4.26 37.56
C GLY A 65 -5.19 3.94 39.01
N THR A 66 -5.15 2.66 39.43
CA THR A 66 -5.24 2.28 40.85
C THR A 66 -3.90 2.38 41.54
N THR A 67 -3.90 2.39 42.88
CA THR A 67 -2.67 2.45 43.68
C THR A 67 -2.47 1.17 44.45
N GLY A 68 -1.24 0.70 44.55
CA GLY A 68 -0.87 -0.45 45.35
C GLY A 68 -1.23 -0.21 46.84
N ALA A 69 -1.91 -1.16 47.46
CA ALA A 69 -2.37 -1.10 48.83
C ALA A 69 -2.04 -2.38 49.62
N SER A 70 -1.99 -2.30 50.93
CA SER A 70 -1.90 -3.50 51.76
C SER A 70 -3.24 -4.22 51.81
N HIS A 71 -3.18 -5.56 51.68
CA HIS A 71 -4.38 -6.41 51.75
C HIS A 71 -4.22 -7.49 52.82
N ALA A 72 -5.26 -7.68 53.61
CA ALA A 72 -5.27 -8.71 54.63
C ALA A 72 -5.48 -10.10 54.05
N SER A 73 -5.03 -11.15 54.78
CA SER A 73 -5.39 -12.52 54.46
C SER A 73 -6.93 -12.70 54.49
N GLY A 74 -7.45 -13.56 53.61
CA GLY A 74 -8.86 -13.90 53.49
C GLY A 74 -9.71 -12.93 52.65
N VAL A 75 -9.18 -11.79 52.19
CA VAL A 75 -9.89 -10.91 51.25
C VAL A 75 -10.08 -11.55 49.87
N ASN A 76 -11.15 -11.18 49.19
CA ASN A 76 -11.43 -11.70 47.86
C ASN A 76 -10.36 -11.26 46.86
N VAL A 77 -9.99 -12.19 45.99
CA VAL A 77 -9.21 -11.99 44.76
C VAL A 77 -10.12 -12.35 43.60
N ASP A 78 -10.57 -11.34 42.89
CA ASP A 78 -11.49 -11.49 41.77
C ASP A 78 -10.77 -11.37 40.44
N TYR A 79 -11.08 -12.24 39.47
CA TYR A 79 -10.72 -12.01 38.07
C TYR A 79 -11.54 -10.83 37.54
N GLU A 80 -10.88 -9.92 36.83
CA GLU A 80 -11.52 -8.72 36.30
C GLU A 80 -11.20 -8.55 34.81
N LEU A 81 -12.24 -8.33 34.03
CA LEU A 81 -12.08 -7.89 32.65
C LEU A 81 -12.12 -6.37 32.60
N THR A 82 -10.98 -5.77 32.35
CA THR A 82 -10.80 -4.31 32.41
C THR A 82 -10.60 -3.71 31.03
N ASP A 83 -10.65 -2.38 30.93
CA ASP A 83 -10.35 -1.63 29.70
C ASP A 83 -8.92 -1.94 29.21
N GLY A 84 -7.94 -1.94 30.11
CA GLY A 84 -6.57 -2.30 29.75
C GLY A 84 -6.40 -3.76 29.30
N ALA A 85 -7.23 -4.68 29.82
CA ALA A 85 -7.26 -6.06 29.32
C ALA A 85 -7.84 -6.11 27.89
N MET A 86 -8.88 -5.34 27.61
CA MET A 86 -9.47 -5.25 26.27
C MET A 86 -8.55 -4.60 25.28
N ASP A 87 -7.81 -3.56 25.66
CA ASP A 87 -6.79 -2.93 24.81
C ASP A 87 -5.64 -3.89 24.48
N ALA A 88 -5.18 -4.68 25.46
CA ALA A 88 -4.18 -5.70 25.23
C ALA A 88 -4.67 -6.78 24.22
N ILE A 89 -5.93 -7.22 24.36
CA ILE A 89 -6.54 -8.16 23.42
C ILE A 89 -6.66 -7.54 22.01
N ARG A 90 -7.08 -6.28 21.93
CA ARG A 90 -7.18 -5.56 20.65
C ARG A 90 -5.83 -5.46 19.94
N ALA A 91 -4.76 -5.13 20.67
CA ALA A 91 -3.41 -5.08 20.17
C ALA A 91 -2.89 -6.46 19.71
N GLU A 92 -3.34 -7.53 20.35
CA GLU A 92 -3.01 -8.91 19.94
C GLU A 92 -3.81 -9.36 18.72
N MET A 93 -5.00 -8.77 18.49
CA MET A 93 -5.86 -9.13 17.36
C MET A 93 -5.52 -8.39 16.07
N TYR A 94 -4.92 -7.22 16.15
CA TYR A 94 -4.48 -6.44 14.99
C TYR A 94 -3.13 -5.79 15.24
N SER A 95 -2.19 -6.08 14.35
CA SER A 95 -0.86 -5.46 14.36
C SER A 95 -0.34 -5.26 12.95
N SER A 96 0.63 -4.37 12.79
CA SER A 96 1.27 -4.09 11.50
C SER A 96 2.79 -3.92 11.69
N GLY A 97 3.52 -4.11 10.60
CA GLY A 97 4.96 -3.97 10.56
C GLY A 97 5.55 -4.61 9.31
N THR A 98 6.87 -4.74 9.23
CA THR A 98 7.49 -5.46 8.12
C THR A 98 7.15 -6.96 8.17
N TYR A 99 7.13 -7.62 7.03
CA TYR A 99 6.86 -9.06 6.96
C TYR A 99 7.79 -9.87 7.87
N ALA A 100 9.06 -9.48 7.94
CA ALA A 100 10.05 -10.12 8.79
C ALA A 100 9.75 -9.98 10.30
N ASN A 101 9.02 -8.95 10.70
CA ASN A 101 8.66 -8.69 12.10
C ASN A 101 7.31 -9.30 12.51
N ARG A 102 6.67 -10.05 11.61
CA ARG A 102 5.42 -10.75 11.92
C ARG A 102 5.64 -11.72 13.07
N PRO A 103 4.84 -11.68 14.15
CA PRO A 103 4.97 -12.59 15.27
C PRO A 103 4.93 -14.06 14.82
N SER A 104 5.75 -14.92 15.41
CA SER A 104 5.76 -16.37 15.09
C SER A 104 4.45 -17.06 15.50
N SER A 105 3.75 -16.49 16.49
CA SER A 105 2.44 -16.97 16.95
C SER A 105 1.58 -15.78 17.38
N ALA A 106 0.27 -15.95 17.30
CA ALA A 106 -0.70 -14.93 17.69
C ALA A 106 -1.98 -15.58 18.25
N ARG A 107 -2.94 -14.77 18.67
CA ARG A 107 -4.28 -15.24 19.01
C ARG A 107 -4.99 -15.72 17.74
N THR A 108 -5.73 -16.83 17.82
CA THR A 108 -6.53 -17.33 16.70
C THR A 108 -7.47 -16.23 16.17
N GLY A 109 -7.42 -15.97 14.88
CA GLY A 109 -8.16 -14.92 14.21
C GLY A 109 -7.42 -13.56 14.17
N ALA A 110 -6.24 -13.44 14.78
CA ALA A 110 -5.43 -12.23 14.70
C ALA A 110 -5.06 -11.89 13.26
N ILE A 111 -5.01 -10.60 12.97
CA ILE A 111 -4.67 -10.03 11.66
C ILE A 111 -3.32 -9.30 11.76
N TYR A 112 -2.46 -9.55 10.80
CA TYR A 112 -1.21 -8.83 10.61
C TYR A 112 -1.16 -8.20 9.22
N GLU A 113 -0.91 -6.90 9.17
CA GLU A 113 -0.69 -6.15 7.93
C GLU A 113 0.81 -5.94 7.71
N SER A 114 1.35 -6.55 6.65
CA SER A 114 2.73 -6.33 6.25
C SER A 114 2.85 -5.02 5.48
N THR A 115 3.65 -4.09 6.02
CA THR A 115 3.82 -2.74 5.44
C THR A 115 4.81 -2.69 4.28
N ASP A 116 5.66 -3.69 4.15
CA ASP A 116 6.66 -3.84 3.08
C ASP A 116 6.21 -4.78 1.95
N GLY A 117 5.42 -5.79 2.28
CA GLY A 117 4.89 -6.75 1.31
C GLY A 117 3.43 -6.52 0.91
N PHE A 118 2.75 -5.56 1.55
CA PHE A 118 1.31 -5.29 1.38
C PHE A 118 0.45 -6.57 1.50
N LEU A 119 0.84 -7.43 2.44
CA LEU A 119 0.15 -8.69 2.72
C LEU A 119 -0.74 -8.52 3.94
N LEU A 120 -1.96 -8.99 3.83
CA LEU A 120 -2.82 -9.23 4.96
C LEU A 120 -2.70 -10.71 5.34
N SER A 121 -2.36 -10.97 6.59
CA SER A 121 -2.25 -12.33 7.11
C SER A 121 -3.21 -12.52 8.28
N ARG A 122 -3.80 -13.71 8.41
CA ARG A 122 -4.65 -14.11 9.53
C ARG A 122 -4.08 -15.36 10.20
N TYR A 123 -4.00 -15.33 11.52
CA TYR A 123 -3.55 -16.49 12.28
C TYR A 123 -4.69 -17.48 12.53
N ASN A 124 -4.55 -18.73 12.07
CA ASN A 124 -5.61 -19.76 12.19
C ASN A 124 -5.55 -20.55 13.51
N GLY A 125 -4.59 -20.21 14.38
CA GLY A 125 -4.33 -20.90 15.65
C GLY A 125 -3.07 -21.77 15.63
N SER A 126 -2.52 -22.05 14.45
CA SER A 126 -1.28 -22.83 14.28
C SER A 126 -0.31 -22.15 13.31
N ALA A 127 -0.81 -21.48 12.29
CA ALA A 127 -0.01 -20.81 11.27
C ALA A 127 -0.68 -19.53 10.78
N TRP A 128 0.10 -18.66 10.12
CA TRP A 128 -0.41 -17.52 9.41
C TRP A 128 -0.86 -17.93 8.00
N GLU A 129 -2.09 -17.60 7.67
CA GLU A 129 -2.67 -17.72 6.34
C GLU A 129 -2.60 -16.37 5.64
N GLU A 130 -2.09 -16.34 4.42
CA GLU A 130 -1.92 -15.11 3.66
C GLU A 130 -3.09 -14.88 2.71
N TYR A 131 -3.67 -13.69 2.78
CA TYR A 131 -4.81 -13.26 1.95
C TYR A 131 -4.35 -12.27 0.89
N GLY A 132 -3.44 -12.70 0.01
CA GLY A 132 -2.95 -11.92 -1.12
C GLY A 132 -2.24 -10.62 -0.76
N PRO A 133 -1.55 -10.01 -1.69
CA PRO A 133 -1.04 -8.66 -1.51
C PRO A 133 -2.20 -7.67 -1.52
N LEU A 134 -2.24 -6.79 -0.52
CA LEU A 134 -3.08 -5.61 -0.54
C LEU A 134 -2.37 -4.55 -1.38
N TYR A 135 -2.96 -4.20 -2.52
CA TYR A 135 -2.41 -3.09 -3.29
C TYR A 135 -2.70 -1.76 -2.58
N LYS A 136 -1.64 -1.11 -2.15
CA LYS A 136 -1.73 0.21 -1.54
C LYS A 136 -1.65 1.28 -2.61
N ILE A 137 -2.73 1.99 -2.84
CA ILE A 137 -2.68 3.23 -3.62
C ILE A 137 -1.76 4.21 -2.89
N THR A 138 -0.75 4.69 -3.59
CA THR A 138 0.11 5.78 -3.13
C THR A 138 -0.33 7.03 -3.89
N PRO A 139 -1.16 7.90 -3.28
CA PRO A 139 -1.56 9.13 -3.93
C PRO A 139 -0.33 9.95 -4.33
N PRO A 140 -0.37 10.67 -5.44
CA PRO A 140 0.67 11.62 -5.78
C PRO A 140 0.84 12.65 -4.66
N SER A 141 2.05 13.19 -4.52
CA SER A 141 2.30 14.24 -3.53
C SER A 141 1.34 15.42 -3.70
N SER A 142 0.80 15.91 -2.58
CA SER A 142 -0.04 17.12 -2.58
C SER A 142 0.74 18.39 -2.96
N THR A 143 2.06 18.33 -2.89
CA THR A 143 2.94 19.32 -3.50
C THR A 143 3.55 18.69 -4.74
N PHE A 144 3.18 19.20 -5.92
CA PHE A 144 3.83 18.80 -7.16
C PHE A 144 5.32 19.08 -7.02
N SER A 145 6.10 18.04 -6.85
CA SER A 145 7.48 18.20 -6.41
C SER A 145 8.30 18.89 -7.48
N SER A 146 9.17 19.77 -7.01
CA SER A 146 10.32 20.29 -7.73
C SER A 146 10.97 19.18 -8.55
N GLY A 147 11.11 19.37 -9.84
CA GLY A 147 11.81 18.44 -10.74
C GLY A 147 11.06 18.10 -12.02
N PHE A 148 9.74 18.20 -12.04
CA PHE A 148 8.99 18.09 -13.28
C PHE A 148 8.98 19.41 -14.06
N SER A 149 9.13 19.32 -15.37
CA SER A 149 9.01 20.41 -16.31
C SER A 149 8.13 20.01 -17.49
N TRP A 150 7.56 20.99 -18.15
CA TRP A 150 6.77 20.71 -19.33
C TRP A 150 7.66 20.27 -20.51
N PHE A 151 7.17 19.26 -21.19
CA PHE A 151 7.60 18.88 -22.51
C PHE A 151 6.45 19.17 -23.50
N GLN A 152 6.69 20.02 -24.49
CA GLN A 152 5.73 20.42 -25.52
C GLN A 152 4.39 20.90 -24.94
N GLN A 153 4.41 21.74 -23.92
CA GLN A 153 3.21 22.20 -23.18
C GLN A 153 2.07 22.70 -24.10
N GLY A 154 2.38 23.60 -25.03
CA GLY A 154 1.32 24.31 -25.80
C GLY A 154 0.31 24.97 -24.86
N SER A 155 -0.97 24.68 -25.05
CA SER A 155 -2.07 25.13 -24.20
C SER A 155 -2.48 24.12 -23.10
N ALA A 156 -1.71 23.03 -22.91
CA ALA A 156 -1.99 22.07 -21.86
C ALA A 156 -1.82 22.66 -20.47
N THR A 157 -2.63 22.21 -19.54
CA THR A 157 -2.59 22.62 -18.13
C THR A 157 -2.40 21.42 -17.22
N PHE A 158 -1.76 21.68 -16.10
CA PHE A 158 -1.59 20.71 -15.03
C PHE A 158 -2.14 21.29 -13.74
N THR A 159 -2.97 20.54 -13.05
CA THR A 159 -3.54 20.93 -11.76
C THR A 159 -3.39 19.79 -10.75
N GLN A 160 -3.32 20.17 -9.48
CA GLN A 160 -3.42 19.23 -8.37
C GLN A 160 -4.78 19.43 -7.71
N ASP A 161 -5.47 18.32 -7.49
CA ASP A 161 -6.72 18.29 -6.75
C ASP A 161 -6.64 17.23 -5.65
N GLY A 162 -6.43 17.69 -4.43
CA GLY A 162 -6.28 16.80 -3.27
C GLY A 162 -5.17 15.78 -3.46
N SER A 163 -5.54 14.53 -3.67
CA SER A 163 -4.64 13.40 -3.83
C SER A 163 -4.43 12.97 -5.29
N SER A 164 -4.87 13.77 -6.26
CA SER A 164 -4.75 13.49 -7.69
C SER A 164 -3.97 14.56 -8.43
N TRP A 165 -3.30 14.17 -9.51
CA TRP A 165 -2.72 15.06 -10.51
C TRP A 165 -3.56 14.98 -11.78
N ILE A 166 -3.92 16.14 -12.32
CA ILE A 166 -4.77 16.22 -13.50
C ILE A 166 -4.02 16.95 -14.61
N LEU A 167 -3.74 16.23 -15.69
CA LEU A 167 -3.21 16.77 -16.93
C LEU A 167 -4.34 16.92 -17.93
N LYS A 168 -4.64 18.17 -18.29
CA LYS A 168 -5.60 18.51 -19.34
C LYS A 168 -4.86 18.93 -20.59
N VAL A 169 -5.18 18.31 -21.71
CA VAL A 169 -4.72 18.71 -23.05
C VAL A 169 -5.94 19.16 -23.85
N PRO A 170 -6.02 20.44 -24.19
CA PRO A 170 -7.09 20.93 -25.05
C PRO A 170 -7.06 20.29 -26.44
N ALA A 171 -8.16 20.38 -27.15
CA ALA A 171 -8.32 19.94 -28.53
C ALA A 171 -7.11 20.34 -29.39
N ASP A 172 -6.46 19.35 -29.98
CA ASP A 172 -5.22 19.53 -30.73
C ASP A 172 -5.15 18.53 -31.89
N THR A 173 -5.14 19.02 -33.09
CA THR A 173 -5.08 18.18 -34.29
C THR A 173 -3.65 17.77 -34.68
N THR A 174 -2.64 18.23 -33.92
CA THR A 174 -1.23 17.98 -34.29
C THR A 174 -0.70 16.62 -33.85
N GLY A 175 -1.40 15.93 -32.94
CA GLY A 175 -0.98 14.63 -32.42
C GLY A 175 0.30 14.65 -31.60
N VAL A 176 0.66 15.80 -31.04
CA VAL A 176 1.88 15.98 -30.26
C VAL A 176 1.67 15.45 -28.83
N VAL A 177 2.66 14.77 -28.29
CA VAL A 177 2.67 14.34 -26.88
C VAL A 177 2.97 15.54 -25.99
N ARG A 178 2.05 15.86 -25.10
CA ARG A 178 2.21 16.89 -24.07
C ARG A 178 2.44 16.22 -22.74
N ALA A 179 3.60 16.48 -22.13
CA ALA A 179 4.01 15.71 -20.97
C ALA A 179 4.64 16.56 -19.87
N MET A 180 4.55 16.03 -18.65
CA MET A 180 5.35 16.44 -17.51
C MET A 180 6.49 15.46 -17.37
N VAL A 181 7.74 15.94 -17.47
CA VAL A 181 8.96 15.12 -17.43
C VAL A 181 9.95 15.65 -16.40
N LYS A 182 10.74 14.74 -15.85
CA LYS A 182 11.85 15.04 -14.93
C LYS A 182 13.05 14.20 -15.29
N THR A 183 14.21 14.52 -14.70
CA THR A 183 15.40 13.65 -14.78
C THR A 183 15.06 12.23 -14.30
N ALA A 184 15.46 11.24 -15.08
CA ALA A 184 15.27 9.85 -14.72
C ALA A 184 16.03 9.52 -13.42
N PRO A 185 15.48 8.68 -12.54
CA PRO A 185 16.22 8.18 -11.38
C PRO A 185 17.47 7.41 -11.78
N ALA A 186 18.38 7.20 -10.84
CA ALA A 186 19.53 6.32 -11.05
C ALA A 186 19.06 4.89 -11.38
N THR A 187 19.70 4.29 -12.37
CA THR A 187 19.43 2.89 -12.76
C THR A 187 19.98 1.91 -11.71
N PRO A 188 19.22 0.86 -11.29
CA PRO A 188 17.90 0.51 -11.78
C PRO A 188 16.77 1.35 -11.17
N TYR A 189 15.69 1.55 -11.92
CA TYR A 189 14.50 2.22 -11.41
C TYR A 189 13.21 1.68 -12.02
N THR A 190 12.11 1.93 -11.33
CA THR A 190 10.75 1.70 -11.80
C THR A 190 9.89 2.93 -11.51
N ILE A 191 9.12 3.36 -12.49
CA ILE A 191 8.06 4.38 -12.35
C ILE A 191 6.71 3.70 -12.55
N GLU A 192 5.82 3.92 -11.61
CA GLU A 192 4.48 3.34 -11.63
C GLU A 192 3.45 4.45 -11.51
N ILE A 193 2.43 4.41 -12.35
CA ILE A 193 1.25 5.27 -12.24
C ILE A 193 -0.04 4.45 -12.23
N GLY A 194 -1.01 4.93 -11.44
CA GLY A 194 -2.42 4.59 -11.59
C GLY A 194 -3.14 5.79 -12.21
N MET A 195 -3.87 5.57 -13.27
CA MET A 195 -4.50 6.66 -14.00
C MET A 195 -5.94 6.36 -14.41
N ARG A 196 -6.71 7.43 -14.56
CA ARG A 196 -8.02 7.45 -15.24
C ARG A 196 -7.94 8.41 -16.40
N VAL A 197 -8.65 8.09 -17.44
CA VAL A 197 -8.66 8.90 -18.66
C VAL A 197 -10.08 9.27 -18.98
N LEU A 198 -10.33 10.56 -19.19
CA LEU A 198 -11.58 11.09 -19.69
C LEU A 198 -11.33 11.59 -21.12
N VAL A 199 -11.89 10.90 -22.09
CA VAL A 199 -11.75 11.22 -23.51
C VAL A 199 -13.11 11.19 -24.18
N HIS A 200 -13.29 12.06 -25.15
CA HIS A 200 -14.44 11.98 -26.02
C HIS A 200 -14.22 10.89 -27.08
N PRO A 201 -15.22 10.09 -27.45
CA PRO A 201 -15.06 8.95 -28.34
C PRO A 201 -14.88 9.30 -29.81
N SER A 202 -14.34 10.45 -30.16
CA SER A 202 -14.29 10.90 -31.55
C SER A 202 -12.96 10.65 -32.25
N ASP A 203 -11.79 10.50 -31.56
CA ASP A 203 -10.53 10.28 -32.24
C ASP A 203 -9.37 9.80 -31.36
N PHE A 204 -8.14 9.89 -31.88
CA PHE A 204 -6.94 9.34 -31.31
C PHE A 204 -6.49 10.11 -30.06
N VAL A 205 -6.56 9.46 -28.91
CA VAL A 205 -6.01 9.96 -27.64
C VAL A 205 -5.16 8.89 -26.98
N GLY A 206 -3.88 9.17 -26.81
CA GLY A 206 -2.95 8.33 -26.08
C GLY A 206 -2.61 8.92 -24.70
N CYS A 207 -2.61 8.09 -23.65
CA CYS A 207 -2.27 8.51 -22.29
C CYS A 207 -1.34 7.50 -21.64
N GLY A 208 -0.34 7.97 -20.90
CA GLY A 208 0.56 7.06 -20.20
C GLY A 208 1.88 7.68 -19.77
N LEU A 209 2.87 6.81 -19.64
CA LEU A 209 4.22 7.11 -19.21
C LEU A 209 5.12 7.49 -20.40
N VAL A 210 6.13 8.28 -20.14
CA VAL A 210 7.06 8.79 -21.16
C VAL A 210 8.50 8.57 -20.72
N TRP A 211 9.32 8.03 -21.63
CA TRP A 211 10.77 8.20 -21.61
C TRP A 211 11.15 9.26 -22.64
N LYS A 212 12.03 10.17 -22.25
CA LYS A 212 12.46 11.26 -23.12
C LYS A 212 13.98 11.43 -23.08
N ARG A 213 14.55 11.84 -24.21
CA ARG A 213 15.92 12.31 -24.30
C ARG A 213 15.94 13.85 -24.24
N ALA A 214 16.68 14.41 -23.29
CA ALA A 214 16.75 15.86 -23.10
C ALA A 214 17.43 16.57 -24.29
N SER A 215 18.39 15.92 -24.95
CA SER A 215 19.26 16.56 -25.97
C SER A 215 18.59 16.79 -27.32
N ASN A 216 17.55 16.02 -27.69
CA ASN A 216 16.93 16.11 -29.01
C ASN A 216 15.44 15.83 -29.06
N ASP A 217 14.79 15.77 -27.88
CA ASP A 217 13.34 15.55 -27.71
C ASP A 217 12.81 14.22 -28.24
N ALA A 218 13.69 13.27 -28.61
CA ALA A 218 13.27 11.91 -28.90
C ALA A 218 12.60 11.31 -27.65
N HIS A 219 11.47 10.64 -27.84
CA HIS A 219 10.72 10.08 -26.72
C HIS A 219 9.97 8.81 -27.07
N ILE A 220 9.62 8.04 -26.07
CA ILE A 220 8.76 6.88 -26.13
C ILE A 220 7.57 7.14 -25.27
N HIS A 221 6.38 7.02 -25.81
CA HIS A 221 5.13 7.10 -25.11
C HIS A 221 4.55 5.70 -24.91
N TYR A 222 4.34 5.31 -23.68
CA TYR A 222 3.81 4.01 -23.30
C TYR A 222 2.54 4.16 -22.48
N GLY A 223 1.46 3.50 -22.90
CA GLY A 223 0.21 3.56 -22.17
C GLY A 223 -0.96 2.98 -22.97
N CYS A 224 -2.10 3.62 -22.85
CA CYS A 224 -3.30 3.29 -23.60
C CYS A 224 -3.59 4.34 -24.67
N VAL A 225 -4.08 3.88 -25.79
CA VAL A 225 -4.62 4.73 -26.83
C VAL A 225 -6.09 4.38 -27.11
N TYR A 226 -6.92 5.41 -27.21
CA TYR A 226 -8.26 5.30 -27.74
C TYR A 226 -8.27 5.72 -29.22
N HIS A 227 -8.91 4.92 -30.08
CA HIS A 227 -8.97 5.15 -31.51
C HIS A 227 -10.40 4.96 -32.03
N ALA A 228 -11.08 6.04 -32.38
CA ALA A 228 -12.51 6.01 -32.71
C ALA A 228 -12.87 5.18 -33.93
N THR A 229 -11.97 5.11 -34.91
CA THR A 229 -12.21 4.46 -36.20
C THR A 229 -11.73 3.01 -36.27
N ALA A 230 -10.98 2.54 -35.27
CA ALA A 230 -10.56 1.15 -35.20
C ALA A 230 -11.71 0.25 -34.69
N ALA A 231 -11.77 -0.98 -35.18
CA ALA A 231 -12.75 -1.96 -34.71
C ALA A 231 -12.61 -2.22 -33.20
N ASP A 232 -11.41 -2.03 -32.66
CA ASP A 232 -11.04 -2.15 -31.25
C ASP A 232 -10.62 -0.77 -30.75
N LYS A 233 -11.51 -0.11 -30.09
CA LYS A 233 -11.39 1.32 -29.72
C LYS A 233 -10.30 1.61 -28.69
N LEU A 234 -9.86 0.61 -27.93
CA LEU A 234 -8.87 0.77 -26.89
C LEU A 234 -7.75 -0.25 -27.04
N HIS A 235 -6.50 0.19 -27.07
CA HIS A 235 -5.34 -0.67 -27.06
C HIS A 235 -4.19 -0.12 -26.23
N LEU A 236 -3.30 -1.02 -25.83
CA LEU A 236 -1.99 -0.64 -25.30
C LEU A 236 -1.14 -0.10 -26.47
N MET A 237 -0.31 0.88 -26.16
CA MET A 237 0.62 1.44 -27.14
C MET A 237 2.04 1.53 -26.59
N VAL A 238 3.02 1.42 -27.47
CA VAL A 238 4.39 1.88 -27.30
C VAL A 238 4.77 2.62 -28.56
N ASP A 239 4.71 3.92 -28.53
CA ASP A 239 5.02 4.77 -29.67
C ASP A 239 6.38 5.43 -29.48
N LYS A 240 7.21 5.40 -30.50
CA LYS A 240 8.51 6.06 -30.53
C LYS A 240 8.46 7.27 -31.45
N TYR A 241 9.03 8.35 -30.95
CA TYR A 241 9.21 9.58 -31.68
C TYR A 241 10.69 9.91 -31.81
N LEU A 242 11.13 10.13 -33.01
CA LEU A 242 12.45 10.67 -33.30
C LEU A 242 12.49 12.14 -32.87
N GLY A 243 13.66 12.69 -32.71
CA GLY A 243 13.80 14.13 -32.37
C GLY A 243 12.91 15.03 -33.25
N ASN A 244 12.40 16.11 -32.70
CA ASN A 244 11.45 17.04 -33.32
C ASN A 244 10.02 16.50 -33.54
N GLY A 245 9.61 15.48 -32.79
CA GLY A 245 8.23 14.96 -32.79
C GLY A 245 7.88 14.08 -33.99
N THR A 246 8.85 13.67 -34.81
CA THR A 246 8.60 12.77 -35.94
C THR A 246 8.32 11.37 -35.43
N PHE A 247 7.14 10.83 -35.75
CA PHE A 247 6.76 9.47 -35.40
C PHE A 247 7.62 8.45 -36.14
N ASP A 248 8.17 7.47 -35.40
CA ASP A 248 8.92 6.36 -36.00
C ASP A 248 7.97 5.19 -36.32
N SER A 249 7.48 5.15 -37.53
CA SER A 249 6.57 4.09 -38.01
C SER A 249 7.17 2.69 -38.08
N THR A 250 8.49 2.56 -37.92
CA THR A 250 9.19 1.24 -37.88
C THR A 250 9.17 0.64 -36.48
N TYR A 251 8.85 1.44 -35.46
CA TYR A 251 8.74 0.98 -34.12
C TYR A 251 7.35 0.36 -33.88
N VAL A 252 7.32 -0.71 -33.14
CA VAL A 252 6.11 -1.52 -32.95
C VAL A 252 4.95 -0.67 -32.47
N THR A 253 4.21 -0.13 -33.40
CA THR A 253 2.81 0.15 -33.19
C THR A 253 2.18 -1.20 -32.95
N VAL A 254 1.68 -1.44 -31.78
CA VAL A 254 1.04 -2.71 -31.47
C VAL A 254 -0.34 -2.73 -32.12
N ALA A 255 -0.34 -2.67 -33.43
CA ALA A 255 -1.53 -2.97 -34.22
C ALA A 255 -2.06 -4.40 -33.97
N ASN A 256 -1.29 -5.20 -33.25
CA ASN A 256 -1.58 -6.59 -32.90
C ASN A 256 -1.39 -6.88 -31.41
N SER A 257 -1.44 -5.88 -30.54
CA SER A 257 -1.54 -6.12 -29.10
C SER A 257 -2.75 -6.98 -28.78
N PRO A 258 -2.70 -7.78 -27.72
CA PRO A 258 -3.90 -8.42 -27.22
C PRO A 258 -4.94 -7.33 -27.01
N ARG A 259 -5.94 -7.35 -27.85
CA ARG A 259 -7.05 -6.40 -27.87
C ARG A 259 -7.73 -6.48 -26.51
N MET A 260 -7.53 -5.48 -25.67
CA MET A 260 -8.28 -5.43 -24.45
C MET A 260 -9.70 -5.04 -24.83
N GLY A 261 -10.61 -5.95 -24.55
CA GLY A 261 -12.02 -5.73 -24.82
C GLY A 261 -12.49 -4.42 -24.18
N THR A 262 -13.43 -3.77 -24.80
CA THR A 262 -13.96 -2.42 -24.52
C THR A 262 -14.44 -2.16 -23.07
N LEU A 263 -14.30 -3.13 -22.15
CA LEU A 263 -14.86 -3.08 -20.81
C LEU A 263 -13.83 -2.87 -19.68
N ASN A 264 -12.52 -3.02 -19.93
CA ASN A 264 -11.54 -2.97 -18.86
C ASN A 264 -10.30 -2.15 -19.26
N TRP A 265 -10.27 -0.88 -18.92
CA TRP A 265 -9.04 -0.10 -18.90
C TRP A 265 -8.05 -0.74 -17.94
N PRO A 266 -6.74 -0.92 -18.31
CA PRO A 266 -5.73 -1.05 -17.30
C PRO A 266 -5.61 0.29 -16.59
N TYR A 267 -5.71 0.25 -15.28
CA TYR A 267 -5.58 1.46 -14.48
C TYR A 267 -4.13 1.76 -14.12
N PHE A 268 -3.25 0.76 -14.23
CA PHE A 268 -1.87 0.86 -13.74
C PHE A 268 -0.87 0.53 -14.83
N PHE A 269 0.18 1.35 -14.91
CA PHE A 269 1.27 1.22 -15.86
C PHE A 269 2.61 1.37 -15.16
N ARG A 270 3.59 0.58 -15.57
CA ARG A 270 4.98 0.70 -15.14
C ARG A 270 5.90 0.82 -16.34
N ILE A 271 6.92 1.66 -16.17
CA ILE A 271 8.14 1.62 -16.94
C ILE A 271 9.31 1.34 -16.01
N ALA A 272 10.20 0.45 -16.41
CA ALA A 272 11.40 0.11 -15.67
C ALA A 272 12.63 0.12 -16.55
N ASN A 273 13.76 0.52 -15.96
CA ASN A 273 15.08 0.38 -16.55
C ASN A 273 15.98 -0.38 -15.55
N ASN A 274 16.36 -1.60 -15.89
CA ASN A 274 17.19 -2.43 -15.02
C ASN A 274 18.69 -2.42 -15.37
N GLY A 275 19.11 -1.50 -16.25
CA GLY A 275 20.50 -1.38 -16.72
C GLY A 275 20.81 -2.21 -17.98
N THR A 276 19.93 -3.13 -18.35
CA THR A 276 20.06 -3.96 -19.57
C THR A 276 18.86 -3.79 -20.49
N PHE A 277 17.68 -3.72 -19.89
CA PHE A 277 16.41 -3.65 -20.58
C PHE A 277 15.57 -2.47 -20.11
N ARG A 278 14.74 -1.94 -21.02
CA ARG A 278 13.55 -1.16 -20.72
C ARG A 278 12.34 -2.05 -20.83
N ILE A 279 11.51 -2.00 -19.81
CA ILE A 279 10.39 -2.91 -19.62
C ILE A 279 9.14 -2.08 -19.43
N CYS A 280 8.08 -2.40 -20.18
CA CYS A 280 6.75 -1.85 -20.01
C CYS A 280 5.82 -2.94 -19.49
N THR A 281 5.14 -2.66 -18.39
CA THR A 281 4.15 -3.57 -17.81
C THR A 281 2.86 -2.82 -17.48
N TYR A 282 1.75 -3.53 -17.51
CA TYR A 282 0.44 -3.00 -17.14
C TYR A 282 -0.26 -3.91 -16.13
N SER A 283 -1.22 -3.36 -15.41
CA SER A 283 -2.08 -4.10 -14.49
C SER A 283 -3.47 -3.49 -14.44
N GLN A 284 -4.48 -4.31 -14.20
CA GLN A 284 -5.85 -3.86 -13.96
C GLN A 284 -6.10 -3.58 -12.47
N ASP A 285 -5.38 -4.28 -11.60
CA ASP A 285 -5.59 -4.29 -10.15
C ASP A 285 -4.39 -3.74 -9.36
N GLY A 286 -3.27 -3.42 -10.04
CA GLY A 286 -2.02 -2.99 -9.42
C GLY A 286 -1.22 -4.10 -8.74
N ILE A 287 -1.72 -5.33 -8.76
CA ILE A 287 -1.14 -6.50 -8.10
C ILE A 287 -0.56 -7.46 -9.13
N ASN A 288 -1.38 -7.84 -10.10
CA ASN A 288 -1.00 -8.75 -11.17
C ASN A 288 -0.48 -7.96 -12.37
N TRP A 289 0.82 -8.11 -12.67
CA TRP A 289 1.49 -7.35 -13.70
C TRP A 289 1.81 -8.20 -14.92
N PHE A 290 1.48 -7.68 -16.10
CA PHE A 290 1.72 -8.31 -17.37
C PHE A 290 2.75 -7.53 -18.15
N GLN A 291 3.83 -8.21 -18.59
CA GLN A 291 4.82 -7.59 -19.46
C GLN A 291 4.22 -7.41 -20.84
N PHE A 292 4.23 -6.17 -21.29
CA PHE A 292 3.72 -5.80 -22.60
C PHE A 292 4.85 -5.60 -23.63
N HIS A 293 5.94 -4.95 -23.19
CA HIS A 293 7.06 -4.65 -24.05
C HIS A 293 8.38 -4.80 -23.31
N LEU A 294 9.39 -5.31 -24.02
CA LEU A 294 10.76 -5.46 -23.55
C LEU A 294 11.70 -5.08 -24.67
N THR A 295 12.69 -4.22 -24.41
CA THR A 295 13.73 -3.86 -25.35
C THR A 295 15.07 -3.66 -24.68
N THR A 296 16.17 -3.93 -25.41
CA THR A 296 17.52 -3.63 -24.92
C THR A 296 17.78 -2.13 -24.97
N LEU A 297 18.67 -1.63 -24.11
CA LEU A 297 19.06 -0.22 -24.10
C LEU A 297 19.71 0.21 -25.42
N ALA A 298 20.34 -0.70 -26.14
CA ALA A 298 21.00 -0.43 -27.43
C ALA A 298 20.01 -0.04 -28.55
N ASN A 299 18.75 -0.47 -28.45
CA ASN A 299 17.73 -0.15 -29.46
C ASN A 299 17.09 1.23 -29.23
N PHE A 300 17.38 1.84 -28.11
CA PHE A 300 16.94 3.18 -27.76
C PHE A 300 18.13 3.96 -27.31
N ASP A 301 18.29 5.11 -27.86
CA ASP A 301 19.26 6.07 -27.38
C ASP A 301 19.08 6.32 -25.86
N THR A 302 20.07 6.94 -25.26
CA THR A 302 20.02 7.31 -23.83
C THR A 302 18.79 8.13 -23.54
N MET A 303 17.85 7.57 -22.76
CA MET A 303 16.66 8.26 -22.24
C MET A 303 16.96 8.70 -20.83
N ASP A 304 17.15 9.99 -20.63
CA ASP A 304 17.61 10.60 -19.38
C ASP A 304 16.51 11.33 -18.64
N GLN A 305 15.31 11.36 -19.18
CA GLN A 305 14.11 11.90 -18.56
C GLN A 305 12.98 10.88 -18.56
N VAL A 306 12.13 10.96 -17.56
CA VAL A 306 10.91 10.15 -17.38
C VAL A 306 9.75 11.04 -16.99
N GLY A 307 8.55 10.60 -17.31
CA GLY A 307 7.35 11.33 -16.93
C GLY A 307 6.08 10.68 -17.40
N PHE A 308 5.04 11.49 -17.53
CA PHE A 308 3.72 11.08 -17.99
C PHE A 308 3.14 12.12 -18.93
N GLY A 309 2.31 11.67 -19.86
CA GLY A 309 1.79 12.58 -20.89
C GLY A 309 0.54 12.10 -21.59
N VAL A 310 -0.03 13.01 -22.34
CA VAL A 310 -1.20 12.81 -23.19
C VAL A 310 -0.84 13.22 -24.60
N GLN A 311 -1.14 12.34 -25.53
CA GLN A 311 -1.16 12.64 -26.99
C GLN A 311 -2.61 12.83 -27.38
N CYS A 312 -2.93 13.96 -27.92
CA CYS A 312 -4.25 14.26 -28.42
C CYS A 312 -4.17 14.63 -29.91
N SER A 313 -4.97 13.95 -30.72
CA SER A 313 -5.19 14.30 -32.13
C SER A 313 -6.68 14.35 -32.36
N ASN A 314 -7.33 15.38 -31.81
CA ASN A 314 -8.77 15.40 -31.69
C ASN A 314 -9.34 16.82 -31.55
N ASP A 315 -10.62 16.94 -31.87
CA ASP A 315 -11.42 18.18 -31.75
C ASP A 315 -11.94 18.45 -30.33
N THR A 316 -11.61 17.61 -29.35
CA THR A 316 -12.07 17.71 -27.96
C THR A 316 -10.95 17.61 -26.94
N ASP A 317 -11.16 18.19 -25.76
CA ASP A 317 -10.21 18.13 -24.66
C ASP A 317 -10.01 16.69 -24.17
N ALA A 318 -8.77 16.33 -23.85
CA ALA A 318 -8.41 15.08 -23.20
C ALA A 318 -7.92 15.34 -21.76
N PHE A 319 -8.28 14.47 -20.84
CA PHE A 319 -7.89 14.56 -19.43
C PHE A 319 -7.28 13.23 -18.97
N MET A 320 -6.16 13.32 -18.29
CA MET A 320 -5.57 12.21 -17.58
C MET A 320 -5.47 12.57 -16.09
N GLU A 321 -6.18 11.83 -15.25
CA GLU A 321 -6.08 11.90 -13.80
C GLU A 321 -5.11 10.83 -13.34
N ILE A 322 -4.06 11.21 -12.60
CA ILE A 322 -3.14 10.30 -11.93
C ILE A 322 -3.53 10.27 -10.45
N PHE A 323 -4.05 9.13 -10.00
CA PHE A 323 -4.46 8.91 -8.62
C PHE A 323 -3.44 8.09 -7.82
N HIS A 324 -2.43 7.55 -8.49
CA HIS A 324 -1.32 6.81 -7.88
C HIS A 324 -0.03 7.14 -8.62
N TYR A 325 1.03 7.43 -7.87
CA TYR A 325 2.37 7.65 -8.41
C TYR A 325 3.43 7.12 -7.45
N ARG A 326 4.35 6.31 -7.96
CA ARG A 326 5.43 5.74 -7.17
C ARG A 326 6.69 5.57 -7.99
N GLU A 327 7.84 5.81 -7.33
CA GLU A 327 9.18 5.54 -7.86
C GLU A 327 9.91 4.59 -6.90
N PHE A 328 10.62 3.60 -7.42
CA PHE A 328 11.39 2.65 -6.62
C PHE A 328 12.47 1.93 -7.43
#